data_c9c5c8cc8ebbc9ec94cdd4081ca6cfac
#
_entry.id   c9c5c8cc8ebbc9ec94cdd4081ca6cfac
#
_cell.length_a   1.000
_cell.length_b   1.000
_cell.length_c   1.000
_cell.angle_alpha   90.00
_cell.angle_beta   90.00
_cell.angle_gamma   90.00
#
_symmetry.space_group_name_H-M   'P 1'
#
loop_
_entity.id
_entity.type
_entity.pdbx_description
1 polymer ?
#
loop_
_entity_poly.entity_id
_entity_poly.type
_entity_poly.pdbx_seq_one_letter_code
_entity_poly.pdbx_strand_id
1 'polypeptide(L)'
;PNVISNRISKHNILFLQHGVTALKRVHPIFGMKGSSPMTHFTTTSRFEHKIIVENFGYEDGDAPILGFTRWDVLEDTSKPEEKIILAMPTWRSWLEEKSAEEFKASDYYKNYMKTVTESENLQES
;
A
#
# COMPACT_ATOMS: atom_id res chain seq x y z
N PRO A 1 -5.73 -24.37 15.21
CA PRO A 1 -5.41 -23.14 15.92
C PRO A 1 -3.91 -22.89 15.75
N ASN A 2 -3.58 -21.79 15.13
CA ASN A 2 -2.19 -21.46 14.81
C ASN A 2 -1.44 -21.16 16.12
N VAL A 3 -0.34 -21.86 16.40
CA VAL A 3 0.48 -21.66 17.61
C VAL A 3 0.92 -20.19 17.78
N ILE A 4 1.00 -19.46 16.68
CA ILE A 4 1.30 -18.04 16.64
C ILE A 4 0.14 -17.21 17.25
N SER A 5 -1.13 -17.51 16.94
CA SER A 5 -2.26 -16.72 17.45
C SER A 5 -2.42 -16.80 18.97
N ASN A 6 -2.10 -17.95 19.59
CA ASN A 6 -2.16 -18.11 21.03
C ASN A 6 -1.02 -17.42 21.80
N ARG A 7 0.10 -17.14 21.15
CA ARG A 7 1.20 -16.33 21.73
C ARG A 7 0.94 -14.84 21.59
N ILE A 8 0.34 -14.44 20.48
CA ILE A 8 -0.01 -13.05 20.16
C ILE A 8 -1.04 -12.49 21.15
N SER A 9 -2.04 -13.29 21.57
CA SER A 9 -3.10 -12.83 22.48
C SER A 9 -2.62 -12.40 23.89
N LYS A 10 -1.35 -12.64 24.22
CA LYS A 10 -0.74 -12.28 25.52
C LYS A 10 0.15 -11.03 25.47
N HIS A 11 0.34 -10.45 24.30
CA HIS A 11 1.23 -9.31 24.08
C HIS A 11 0.51 -8.17 23.36
N ASN A 12 0.91 -6.95 23.67
CA ASN A 12 0.50 -5.80 22.89
C ASN A 12 1.23 -5.83 21.54
N ILE A 13 0.46 -5.87 20.47
CA ILE A 13 0.99 -5.93 19.10
C ILE A 13 0.63 -4.64 18.39
N LEU A 14 1.66 -3.90 18.04
CA LEU A 14 1.54 -2.73 17.20
C LEU A 14 1.76 -3.12 15.73
N PHE A 15 0.74 -2.94 14.90
CA PHE A 15 0.85 -3.16 13.46
C PHE A 15 1.33 -1.88 12.78
N LEU A 16 2.57 -1.92 12.30
CA LEU A 16 3.13 -0.84 11.48
C LEU A 16 2.76 -1.06 10.01
N GLN A 17 1.83 -0.26 9.54
CA GLN A 17 1.33 -0.39 8.18
C GLN A 17 2.42 -0.04 7.14
N HIS A 18 2.53 -0.87 6.10
CA HIS A 18 3.47 -0.66 4.99
C HIS A 18 2.87 0.07 3.78
N GLY A 19 1.56 0.23 3.75
CA GLY A 19 0.81 0.92 2.70
C GLY A 19 -0.56 1.34 3.21
N VAL A 20 -1.13 2.41 2.65
CA VAL A 20 -2.44 2.92 3.07
C VAL A 20 -3.53 1.87 2.88
N THR A 21 -4.30 1.61 3.94
CA THR A 21 -5.46 0.70 3.90
C THR A 21 -6.67 1.46 3.40
N ALA A 22 -6.83 1.59 2.09
CA ALA A 22 -7.97 2.31 1.51
C ALA A 22 -8.83 1.42 0.60
N LEU A 23 -8.21 0.68 -0.31
CA LEU A 23 -8.92 -0.03 -1.37
C LEU A 23 -8.88 -1.56 -1.24
N LYS A 24 -8.10 -2.10 -0.31
CA LYS A 24 -8.02 -3.54 -0.07
C LYS A 24 -8.96 -3.96 1.05
N ARG A 25 -9.83 -4.92 0.75
CA ARG A 25 -10.71 -5.54 1.74
C ARG A 25 -9.93 -6.53 2.61
N VAL A 26 -9.14 -6.04 3.56
CA VAL A 26 -8.30 -6.87 4.45
C VAL A 26 -8.84 -6.96 5.88
N HIS A 27 -9.99 -6.38 6.19
CA HIS A 27 -10.62 -6.47 7.50
C HIS A 27 -10.97 -7.91 7.95
N PRO A 28 -11.23 -8.90 7.05
CA PRO A 28 -11.40 -10.27 7.51
C PRO A 28 -10.13 -10.88 8.11
N ILE A 29 -8.97 -10.30 7.82
CA ILE A 29 -7.69 -10.73 8.37
C ILE A 29 -7.33 -9.88 9.60
N PHE A 30 -7.22 -8.57 9.42
CA PHE A 30 -6.65 -7.65 10.41
C PHE A 30 -7.69 -6.87 11.24
N GLY A 31 -8.97 -6.99 10.95
CA GLY A 31 -10.01 -6.39 11.78
C GLY A 31 -10.12 -7.07 13.14
N MET A 32 -10.72 -6.41 14.13
CA MET A 32 -10.90 -6.94 15.50
C MET A 32 -11.66 -8.28 15.54
N LYS A 33 -12.51 -8.55 14.56
CA LYS A 33 -13.20 -9.84 14.36
C LYS A 33 -12.55 -10.72 13.29
N GLY A 34 -11.37 -10.33 12.81
CA GLY A 34 -10.62 -11.04 11.78
C GLY A 34 -9.83 -12.22 12.33
N SER A 35 -9.10 -12.91 11.45
CA SER A 35 -8.29 -14.06 11.80
C SER A 35 -6.99 -13.70 12.54
N SER A 36 -6.53 -12.46 12.45
CA SER A 36 -5.27 -11.97 13.03
C SER A 36 -5.40 -10.53 13.52
N PRO A 37 -6.26 -10.26 14.52
CA PRO A 37 -6.41 -8.91 15.05
C PRO A 37 -5.13 -8.47 15.77
N MET A 38 -4.83 -7.18 15.70
CA MET A 38 -3.70 -6.55 16.38
C MET A 38 -4.21 -5.76 17.60
N THR A 39 -3.34 -5.43 18.56
CA THR A 39 -3.73 -4.58 19.70
C THR A 39 -3.89 -3.13 19.22
N HIS A 40 -2.93 -2.65 18.44
CA HIS A 40 -2.95 -1.32 17.87
C HIS A 40 -2.65 -1.37 16.37
N PHE A 41 -3.36 -0.56 15.60
CA PHE A 41 -3.21 -0.48 14.15
C PHE A 41 -2.83 0.95 13.75
N THR A 42 -1.57 1.19 13.38
CA THR A 42 -1.14 2.54 12.98
C THR A 42 -1.77 2.97 11.68
N THR A 43 -2.12 4.22 11.59
CA THR A 43 -2.72 4.84 10.41
C THR A 43 -1.90 6.03 9.94
N THR A 44 -2.07 6.42 8.69
CA THR A 44 -1.30 7.50 8.06
C THR A 44 -2.05 8.82 7.98
N SER A 45 -3.36 8.77 8.13
CA SER A 45 -4.23 9.94 7.98
C SER A 45 -5.53 9.77 8.73
N ARG A 46 -6.25 10.87 8.94
CA ARG A 46 -7.61 10.85 9.50
C ARG A 46 -8.58 10.02 8.67
N PHE A 47 -8.40 9.96 7.36
CA PHE A 47 -9.23 9.16 6.47
C PHE A 47 -9.00 7.66 6.71
N GLU A 48 -7.74 7.22 6.78
CA GLU A 48 -7.41 5.83 7.08
C GLU A 48 -7.84 5.43 8.50
N HIS A 49 -7.61 6.29 9.50
CA HIS A 49 -8.07 6.12 10.87
C HIS A 49 -9.59 5.83 10.90
N LYS A 50 -10.39 6.64 10.21
CA LYS A 50 -11.83 6.43 10.11
C LYS A 50 -12.19 5.04 9.55
N ILE A 51 -11.49 4.60 8.49
CA ILE A 51 -11.68 3.26 7.92
C ILE A 51 -11.37 2.18 8.97
N ILE A 52 -10.27 2.32 9.71
CA ILE A 52 -9.85 1.34 10.70
C ILE A 52 -10.84 1.27 11.87
N VAL A 53 -11.33 2.39 12.35
CA VAL A 53 -12.34 2.41 13.41
C VAL A 53 -13.68 1.86 12.91
N GLU A 54 -14.21 2.38 11.82
CA GLU A 54 -15.58 2.05 11.37
C GLU A 54 -15.69 0.66 10.72
N ASN A 55 -14.70 0.25 9.94
CA ASN A 55 -14.79 -0.98 9.14
C ASN A 55 -13.98 -2.14 9.72
N PHE A 56 -12.91 -1.86 10.47
CA PHE A 56 -12.09 -2.89 11.10
C PHE A 56 -12.48 -3.12 12.56
N GLY A 57 -13.24 -2.20 13.17
CA GLY A 57 -13.79 -2.30 14.51
C GLY A 57 -12.79 -2.04 15.64
N TYR A 58 -11.72 -1.30 15.36
CA TYR A 58 -10.80 -0.84 16.40
C TYR A 58 -11.41 0.33 17.17
N GLU A 59 -11.03 0.46 18.44
CA GLU A 59 -11.35 1.66 19.21
C GLU A 59 -10.52 2.84 18.69
N ASP A 60 -11.01 4.06 18.94
CA ASP A 60 -10.35 5.29 18.47
C ASP A 60 -8.89 5.38 18.93
N GLY A 61 -8.62 5.06 20.18
CA GLY A 61 -7.28 5.06 20.78
C GLY A 61 -6.35 3.94 20.28
N ASP A 62 -6.90 2.89 19.69
CA ASP A 62 -6.14 1.75 19.17
C ASP A 62 -5.74 1.91 17.71
N ALA A 63 -6.16 3.00 17.06
CA ALA A 63 -5.84 3.34 15.68
C ALA A 63 -5.05 4.66 15.55
N PRO A 64 -3.90 4.85 16.22
CA PRO A 64 -3.19 6.13 16.24
C PRO A 64 -2.73 6.56 14.86
N ILE A 65 -2.79 7.87 14.60
CA ILE A 65 -2.33 8.48 13.35
C ILE A 65 -0.85 8.84 13.51
N LEU A 66 0.03 8.00 12.99
CA LEU A 66 1.49 8.16 13.13
C LEU A 66 2.21 8.40 11.79
N GLY A 67 1.54 8.21 10.67
CA GLY A 67 2.20 8.23 9.36
C GLY A 67 2.99 6.94 9.09
N PHE A 68 3.80 6.96 8.06
CA PHE A 68 4.77 5.89 7.79
C PHE A 68 6.14 6.27 8.31
N THR A 69 6.80 5.39 9.02
CA THR A 69 8.16 5.58 9.52
C THR A 69 9.17 5.90 8.40
N ARG A 70 8.94 5.42 7.18
CA ARG A 70 9.77 5.74 6.02
C ARG A 70 9.67 7.20 5.57
N TRP A 71 8.64 7.94 6.00
CA TRP A 71 8.53 9.37 5.66
C TRP A 71 9.50 10.23 6.43
N ASP A 72 9.98 9.77 7.59
CA ASP A 72 10.92 10.52 8.44
C ASP A 72 12.29 10.73 7.77
N VAL A 73 12.61 9.90 6.78
CA VAL A 73 13.88 9.94 6.03
C VAL A 73 13.72 10.37 4.57
N LEU A 74 12.50 10.77 4.16
CA LEU A 74 12.27 11.31 2.83
C LEU A 74 12.72 12.76 2.76
N GLU A 75 13.55 13.05 1.79
CA GLU A 75 13.98 14.38 1.46
C GLU A 75 13.48 14.76 0.07
N ASP A 76 13.08 16.00 -0.11
CA ASP A 76 12.74 16.52 -1.43
C ASP A 76 14.06 16.86 -2.16
N THR A 77 14.45 15.99 -3.07
CA THR A 77 15.63 16.16 -3.93
C THR A 77 15.25 16.63 -5.33
N SER A 78 13.99 17.01 -5.56
CA SER A 78 13.53 17.51 -6.86
C SER A 78 14.23 18.83 -7.21
N LYS A 79 14.47 19.01 -8.49
CA LYS A 79 15.01 20.27 -9.03
C LYS A 79 13.95 20.93 -9.88
N PRO A 80 13.64 22.22 -9.67
CA PRO A 80 12.58 22.91 -10.40
C PRO A 80 12.73 22.87 -11.93
N GLU A 81 13.97 22.77 -12.42
CA GLU A 81 14.31 22.69 -13.84
C GLU A 81 14.14 21.29 -14.43
N GLU A 82 14.05 20.26 -13.59
CA GLU A 82 13.87 18.88 -14.03
C GLU A 82 12.40 18.50 -14.00
N LYS A 83 11.78 18.35 -15.16
CA LYS A 83 10.42 17.81 -15.26
C LYS A 83 10.49 16.28 -15.27
N ILE A 84 10.03 15.64 -14.19
CA ILE A 84 10.05 14.18 -14.04
C ILE A 84 8.61 13.66 -13.98
N ILE A 85 8.27 12.77 -14.90
CA ILE A 85 7.00 12.04 -14.87
C ILE A 85 7.28 10.62 -14.39
N LEU A 86 6.83 10.30 -13.17
CA LEU A 86 6.94 8.96 -12.62
C LEU A 86 5.67 8.15 -12.95
N ALA A 87 5.79 7.19 -13.86
CA ALA A 87 4.70 6.29 -14.20
C ALA A 87 4.86 4.93 -13.48
N MET A 88 4.03 4.70 -12.47
CA MET A 88 4.03 3.48 -11.65
C MET A 88 2.68 2.75 -11.76
N PRO A 89 2.48 1.93 -12.79
CA PRO A 89 1.24 1.18 -12.92
C PRO A 89 1.11 0.13 -11.80
N THR A 90 -0.13 -0.16 -11.40
CA THR A 90 -0.41 -1.18 -10.41
C THR A 90 0.08 -2.55 -10.88
N TRP A 91 0.76 -3.24 -10.00
CA TRP A 91 1.19 -4.64 -10.17
C TRP A 91 0.01 -5.54 -10.61
N ARG A 92 0.33 -6.53 -11.45
CA ARG A 92 -0.64 -7.48 -12.02
C ARG A 92 -0.24 -8.91 -11.68
N SER A 93 -1.10 -9.63 -10.94
CA SER A 93 -0.82 -10.98 -10.46
C SER A 93 -0.51 -11.98 -11.59
N TRP A 94 -1.15 -11.83 -12.75
CA TRP A 94 -0.93 -12.70 -13.91
C TRP A 94 0.40 -12.46 -14.65
N LEU A 95 1.19 -11.47 -14.20
CA LEU A 95 2.52 -11.17 -14.75
C LEU A 95 3.65 -11.56 -13.79
N GLU A 96 3.32 -12.00 -12.57
CA GLU A 96 4.29 -12.23 -11.49
C GLU A 96 5.30 -13.32 -11.81
N GLU A 97 4.85 -14.41 -12.45
CA GLU A 97 5.70 -15.56 -12.76
C GLU A 97 6.34 -15.50 -14.16
N LYS A 98 6.15 -14.40 -14.89
CA LYS A 98 6.70 -14.26 -16.24
C LYS A 98 8.17 -13.85 -16.23
N SER A 99 8.94 -14.39 -17.17
CA SER A 99 10.29 -13.92 -17.45
C SER A 99 10.27 -12.45 -17.94
N ALA A 100 11.43 -11.80 -17.93
CA ALA A 100 11.54 -10.42 -18.43
C ALA A 100 11.15 -10.32 -19.92
N GLU A 101 11.46 -11.35 -20.72
CA GLU A 101 11.12 -11.43 -22.14
C GLU A 101 9.61 -11.59 -22.33
N GLU A 102 8.98 -12.51 -21.59
CA GLU A 102 7.53 -12.71 -21.63
C GLU A 102 6.76 -11.51 -21.13
N PHE A 103 7.29 -10.82 -20.11
CA PHE A 103 6.71 -9.56 -19.63
C PHE A 103 6.73 -8.49 -20.72
N LYS A 104 7.88 -8.27 -21.37
CA LYS A 104 8.03 -7.30 -22.48
C LYS A 104 7.18 -7.67 -23.71
N ALA A 105 6.95 -8.96 -23.93
CA ALA A 105 6.09 -9.44 -25.01
C ALA A 105 4.59 -9.29 -24.73
N SER A 106 4.20 -9.04 -23.47
CA SER A 106 2.79 -8.94 -23.08
C SER A 106 2.10 -7.71 -23.65
N ASP A 107 0.80 -7.82 -23.89
CA ASP A 107 -0.02 -6.67 -24.33
C ASP A 107 -0.06 -5.57 -23.26
N TYR A 108 0.04 -5.94 -21.98
CA TYR A 108 0.13 -4.98 -20.88
C TYR A 108 1.36 -4.08 -21.03
N TYR A 109 2.55 -4.67 -21.22
CA TYR A 109 3.78 -3.91 -21.38
C TYR A 109 3.76 -3.05 -22.65
N LYS A 110 3.34 -3.63 -23.77
CA LYS A 110 3.24 -2.92 -25.05
C LYS A 110 2.30 -1.72 -24.98
N ASN A 111 1.10 -1.92 -24.43
CA ASN A 111 0.11 -0.85 -24.30
C ASN A 111 0.57 0.23 -23.31
N TYR A 112 1.20 -0.15 -22.20
CA TYR A 112 1.75 0.79 -21.24
C TYR A 112 2.89 1.61 -21.85
N MET A 113 3.87 0.95 -22.46
CA MET A 113 4.98 1.63 -23.12
C MET A 113 4.50 2.54 -24.24
N LYS A 114 3.56 2.10 -25.04
CA LYS A 114 2.94 2.91 -26.08
C LYS A 114 2.29 4.17 -25.50
N THR A 115 1.52 4.04 -24.45
CA THR A 115 0.86 5.19 -23.80
C THR A 115 1.87 6.20 -23.25
N VAL A 116 2.98 5.72 -22.67
CA VAL A 116 3.99 6.60 -22.06
C VAL A 116 4.94 7.21 -23.10
N THR A 117 5.30 6.44 -24.15
CA THR A 117 6.33 6.87 -25.11
C THR A 117 5.79 7.53 -26.37
N GLU A 118 4.54 7.24 -26.74
CA GLU A 118 3.93 7.73 -27.98
C GLU A 118 2.82 8.77 -27.73
N SER A 119 2.56 9.16 -26.47
CA SER A 119 1.58 10.21 -26.16
C SER A 119 2.15 11.58 -26.55
N GLU A 120 1.61 12.20 -27.58
CA GLU A 120 1.97 13.55 -28.03
C GLU A 120 1.86 14.55 -26.86
N ASN A 121 0.86 14.42 -26.00
CA ASN A 121 0.66 15.29 -24.83
C ASN A 121 1.76 15.16 -23.76
N LEU A 122 2.53 14.07 -23.75
CA LEU A 122 3.64 13.87 -22.83
C LEU A 122 4.99 14.31 -23.42
N GLN A 123 5.08 14.41 -24.75
CA GLN A 123 6.31 14.83 -25.44
C GLN A 123 6.44 16.35 -25.53
N GLU A 124 5.32 17.07 -25.47
CA GLU A 124 5.27 18.54 -25.57
C GLU A 124 5.27 19.25 -24.19
N SER A 125 5.32 18.52 -23.08
CA SER A 125 5.27 19.04 -21.70
C SER A 125 6.66 19.18 -21.10
#